data_d254f23cfb6d131fec94d6f9a724593c
#
_entry.id   d254f23cfb6d131fec94d6f9a724593c
#
_cell.length_a   1.000
_cell.length_b   1.000
_cell.length_c   1.000
_cell.angle_alpha   90.00
_cell.angle_beta   90.00
_cell.angle_gamma   90.00
#
_symmetry.space_group_name_H-M   'P 1'
#
loop_
_entity.id
_entity.type
_entity.pdbx_description
1 polymer ?
#
loop_
_entity_poly.entity_id
_entity_poly.type
_entity_poly.pdbx_seq_one_letter_code
_entity_poly.pdbx_strand_id
1 'polypeptide(L)'
;QLACRDRSRIALESDLLSAAMLGIDNILCLTGDHTKMGDHPQAKPVFDLDSVSLLHTVKLLESGVDLGGNELVGEPPKFSKGAVVSPCSDSVDAQLAKMERKVAAGAEYFQTQAVFEPEKFIKFMEKAKQFGKPVQVGIIIPKSAGMAKFMNNNVAGIHVPDEMLEELKADKEKTKAGITGVEIAARIIKECKPYCQGVHIMALGWESKIPDLDPDLCIRNRFCRDAKPRCLVRAFRQIQKL
;
A
#
# COMPACT_ATOMS: atom_id res chain seq x y z
N GLN A 1 -2.28 5.52 -6.69
CA GLN A 1 -3.05 4.29 -6.40
C GLN A 1 -4.29 4.28 -7.28
N LEU A 2 -4.59 3.16 -7.91
CA LEU A 2 -5.74 2.98 -8.79
C LEU A 2 -6.58 1.80 -8.31
N ALA A 3 -7.83 2.09 -7.89
CA ALA A 3 -8.75 1.11 -7.34
C ALA A 3 -9.85 0.73 -8.36
N CYS A 4 -10.12 -0.57 -8.46
CA CYS A 4 -11.17 -1.11 -9.34
C CYS A 4 -12.58 -0.90 -8.80
N ARG A 5 -12.73 -0.62 -7.50
CA ARG A 5 -14.02 -0.50 -6.81
C ARG A 5 -15.00 0.44 -7.50
N ASP A 6 -14.54 1.61 -7.93
CA ASP A 6 -15.40 2.71 -8.35
C ASP A 6 -15.42 2.90 -9.88
N ARG A 7 -14.69 2.07 -10.65
CA ARG A 7 -14.41 2.30 -12.08
C ARG A 7 -14.66 1.07 -12.92
N SER A 8 -15.26 1.27 -14.10
CA SER A 8 -15.29 0.26 -15.16
C SER A 8 -13.91 0.10 -15.82
N ARG A 9 -13.70 -0.97 -16.56
CA ARG A 9 -12.47 -1.22 -17.33
C ARG A 9 -12.13 -0.08 -18.27
N ILE A 10 -13.13 0.50 -18.94
CA ILE A 10 -12.94 1.65 -19.85
C ILE A 10 -12.41 2.87 -19.09
N ALA A 11 -12.98 3.16 -17.91
CA ALA A 11 -12.52 4.26 -17.07
C ALA A 11 -11.11 4.01 -16.53
N LEU A 12 -10.78 2.76 -16.16
CA LEU A 12 -9.44 2.38 -15.69
C LEU A 12 -8.38 2.52 -16.79
N GLU A 13 -8.68 2.12 -18.02
CA GLU A 13 -7.78 2.34 -19.18
C GLU A 13 -7.59 3.82 -19.47
N SER A 14 -8.67 4.60 -19.46
CA SER A 14 -8.61 6.07 -19.64
C SER A 14 -7.75 6.74 -18.56
N ASP A 15 -7.92 6.34 -17.28
CA ASP A 15 -7.11 6.86 -16.17
C ASP A 15 -5.63 6.51 -16.34
N LEU A 16 -5.31 5.29 -16.79
CA LEU A 16 -3.93 4.85 -17.03
C LEU A 16 -3.27 5.64 -18.16
N LEU A 17 -3.95 5.78 -19.30
CA LEU A 17 -3.44 6.58 -20.42
C LEU A 17 -3.25 8.05 -20.02
N SER A 18 -4.22 8.62 -19.28
CA SER A 18 -4.13 9.98 -18.75
C SER A 18 -2.96 10.13 -17.77
N ALA A 19 -2.74 9.15 -16.89
CA ALA A 19 -1.62 9.13 -15.95
C ALA A 19 -0.27 9.15 -16.70
N ALA A 20 -0.13 8.34 -17.75
CA ALA A 20 1.08 8.31 -18.58
C ALA A 20 1.32 9.66 -19.26
N MET A 21 0.30 10.28 -19.82
CA MET A 21 0.41 11.61 -20.45
C MET A 21 0.81 12.70 -19.44
N LEU A 22 0.44 12.55 -18.18
CA LEU A 22 0.81 13.46 -17.09
C LEU A 22 2.20 13.16 -16.49
N GLY A 23 2.94 12.18 -17.02
CA GLY A 23 4.26 11.79 -16.54
C GLY A 23 4.22 11.05 -15.21
N ILE A 24 3.15 10.31 -14.93
CA ILE A 24 3.05 9.43 -13.77
C ILE A 24 3.58 8.05 -14.17
N ASP A 25 4.74 7.70 -13.62
CA ASP A 25 5.46 6.46 -13.99
C ASP A 25 5.24 5.31 -13.00
N ASN A 26 4.66 5.57 -11.84
CA ASN A 26 4.48 4.56 -10.80
C ASN A 26 3.01 4.42 -10.45
N ILE A 27 2.50 3.22 -10.49
CA ILE A 27 1.11 2.90 -10.16
C ILE A 27 1.03 1.77 -9.14
N LEU A 28 0.04 1.83 -8.25
CA LEU A 28 -0.31 0.75 -7.34
C LEU A 28 -1.71 0.26 -7.67
N CYS A 29 -1.80 -0.99 -8.16
CA CYS A 29 -3.04 -1.61 -8.59
C CYS A 29 -3.78 -2.24 -7.40
N LEU A 30 -5.00 -1.79 -7.14
CA LEU A 30 -5.84 -2.21 -6.01
C LEU A 30 -7.19 -2.74 -6.50
N THR A 31 -7.71 -3.76 -5.84
CA THR A 31 -9.14 -4.10 -5.97
C THR A 31 -10.00 -3.01 -5.30
N GLY A 32 -9.59 -2.57 -4.13
CA GLY A 32 -10.31 -1.62 -3.28
C GLY A 32 -11.26 -2.33 -2.31
N ASP A 33 -11.57 -1.66 -1.20
CA ASP A 33 -12.55 -2.13 -0.22
C ASP A 33 -13.97 -1.82 -0.71
N HIS A 34 -14.97 -2.53 -0.18
CA HIS A 34 -16.35 -2.31 -0.56
C HIS A 34 -16.83 -0.88 -0.15
N THR A 35 -17.66 -0.25 -0.99
CA THR A 35 -18.14 1.13 -0.78
C THR A 35 -18.79 1.37 0.58
N LYS A 36 -19.41 0.34 1.19
CA LYS A 36 -20.00 0.41 2.54
C LYS A 36 -19.00 0.74 3.64
N MET A 37 -17.69 0.53 3.40
CA MET A 37 -16.62 0.85 4.36
C MET A 37 -16.17 2.31 4.28
N GLY A 38 -16.64 3.05 3.27
CA GLY A 38 -16.30 4.45 3.05
C GLY A 38 -17.37 5.42 3.58
N ASP A 39 -17.18 6.69 3.27
CA ASP A 39 -18.06 7.81 3.65
C ASP A 39 -19.34 7.92 2.79
N HIS A 40 -19.40 7.16 1.68
CA HIS A 40 -20.56 7.05 0.81
C HIS A 40 -21.07 5.60 0.74
N PRO A 41 -21.64 5.04 1.81
CA PRO A 41 -22.04 3.64 1.87
C PRO A 41 -23.18 3.27 0.91
N GLN A 42 -23.91 4.24 0.39
CA GLN A 42 -24.96 4.08 -0.63
C GLN A 42 -24.40 4.00 -2.04
N ALA A 43 -23.12 4.32 -2.26
CA ALA A 43 -22.52 4.23 -3.58
C ALA A 43 -22.50 2.76 -4.07
N LYS A 44 -22.81 2.55 -5.34
CA LYS A 44 -22.79 1.24 -5.97
C LYS A 44 -21.36 0.91 -6.38
N PRO A 45 -20.78 -0.19 -5.89
CA PRO A 45 -19.46 -0.63 -6.34
C PRO A 45 -19.54 -1.14 -7.79
N VAL A 46 -18.47 -0.96 -8.53
CA VAL A 46 -18.36 -1.41 -9.93
C VAL A 46 -17.63 -2.76 -9.99
N PHE A 47 -16.37 -2.82 -9.50
CA PHE A 47 -15.55 -4.03 -9.50
C PHE A 47 -15.56 -4.80 -10.84
N ASP A 48 -15.52 -4.08 -11.96
CA ASP A 48 -15.43 -4.68 -13.30
C ASP A 48 -14.10 -5.46 -13.47
N LEU A 49 -13.04 -4.95 -12.88
CA LEU A 49 -11.75 -5.63 -12.73
C LEU A 49 -11.41 -5.84 -11.26
N ASP A 50 -10.47 -6.74 -11.00
CA ASP A 50 -9.73 -6.86 -9.75
C ASP A 50 -8.27 -6.40 -9.93
N SER A 51 -7.48 -6.43 -8.87
CA SER A 51 -6.07 -6.00 -8.94
C SER A 51 -5.19 -6.84 -9.88
N VAL A 52 -5.51 -8.11 -10.07
CA VAL A 52 -4.77 -9.00 -10.99
C VAL A 52 -5.12 -8.65 -12.43
N SER A 53 -6.42 -8.51 -12.72
CA SER A 53 -6.91 -8.11 -14.05
C SER A 53 -6.42 -6.70 -14.41
N LEU A 54 -6.38 -5.78 -13.43
CA LEU A 54 -5.84 -4.43 -13.66
C LEU A 54 -4.36 -4.46 -13.99
N LEU A 55 -3.55 -5.27 -13.29
CA LEU A 55 -2.12 -5.45 -13.64
C LEU A 55 -1.95 -5.98 -15.07
N HIS A 56 -2.80 -6.94 -15.45
CA HIS A 56 -2.81 -7.47 -16.81
C HIS A 56 -3.18 -6.38 -17.84
N THR A 57 -4.19 -5.54 -17.53
CA THR A 57 -4.58 -4.39 -18.36
C THR A 57 -3.39 -3.45 -18.58
N VAL A 58 -2.66 -3.10 -17.52
CA VAL A 58 -1.46 -2.26 -17.64
C VAL A 58 -0.44 -2.89 -18.57
N LYS A 59 -0.19 -4.20 -18.42
CA LYS A 59 0.75 -4.94 -19.28
C LYS A 59 0.31 -4.94 -20.75
N LEU A 60 -0.99 -5.03 -21.05
CA LEU A 60 -1.51 -4.91 -22.41
C LEU A 60 -1.30 -3.50 -22.98
N LEU A 61 -1.63 -2.46 -22.22
CA LEU A 61 -1.39 -1.07 -22.65
C LEU A 61 0.10 -0.81 -22.91
N GLU A 62 1.00 -1.36 -22.09
CA GLU A 62 2.45 -1.29 -22.31
C GLU A 62 2.90 -2.02 -23.58
N SER A 63 2.16 -3.02 -24.05
CA SER A 63 2.40 -3.68 -25.34
C SER A 63 1.78 -2.97 -26.53
N GLY A 64 1.09 -1.85 -26.33
CA GLY A 64 0.46 -1.06 -27.35
C GLY A 64 -0.95 -1.49 -27.74
N VAL A 65 -1.64 -2.28 -26.87
CA VAL A 65 -3.00 -2.80 -27.16
C VAL A 65 -3.89 -2.56 -25.96
N ASP A 66 -5.15 -2.20 -26.18
CA ASP A 66 -6.19 -2.07 -25.15
C ASP A 66 -6.86 -3.42 -24.82
N LEU A 67 -7.75 -3.45 -23.83
CA LEU A 67 -8.53 -4.66 -23.48
C LEU A 67 -9.52 -5.12 -24.57
N GLY A 68 -9.86 -4.25 -25.51
CA GLY A 68 -10.70 -4.56 -26.66
C GLY A 68 -9.93 -5.19 -27.82
N GLY A 69 -8.58 -5.24 -27.73
CA GLY A 69 -7.71 -5.73 -28.77
C GLY A 69 -7.37 -4.67 -29.83
N ASN A 70 -7.65 -3.40 -29.58
CA ASN A 70 -7.33 -2.32 -30.52
C ASN A 70 -5.90 -1.81 -30.25
N GLU A 71 -5.17 -1.50 -31.33
CA GLU A 71 -3.86 -0.89 -31.26
C GLU A 71 -3.96 0.56 -30.74
N LEU A 72 -3.04 0.93 -29.85
CA LEU A 72 -2.94 2.30 -29.36
C LEU A 72 -2.28 3.19 -30.42
N VAL A 73 -2.78 4.40 -30.55
CA VAL A 73 -2.16 5.43 -31.39
C VAL A 73 -1.09 6.16 -30.57
N GLY A 74 0.16 6.14 -31.02
CA GLY A 74 1.28 6.78 -30.34
C GLY A 74 2.17 5.80 -29.57
N GLU A 75 3.00 6.34 -28.68
CA GLU A 75 3.89 5.51 -27.86
C GLU A 75 3.13 4.83 -26.72
N PRO A 76 3.30 3.51 -26.52
CA PRO A 76 2.71 2.81 -25.38
C PRO A 76 3.21 3.37 -24.04
N PRO A 77 2.34 3.41 -23.01
CA PRO A 77 2.74 3.85 -21.68
C PRO A 77 3.77 2.89 -21.05
N LYS A 78 4.53 3.38 -20.08
CA LYS A 78 5.46 2.57 -19.28
C LYS A 78 5.25 2.87 -17.81
N PHE A 79 5.02 1.82 -17.00
CA PHE A 79 4.75 1.97 -15.58
C PHE A 79 5.62 1.02 -14.73
N SER A 80 6.07 1.51 -13.60
CA SER A 80 6.47 0.64 -12.50
C SER A 80 5.19 0.20 -11.75
N LYS A 81 4.90 -1.11 -11.79
CA LYS A 81 3.63 -1.71 -11.36
C LYS A 81 3.72 -2.27 -9.95
N GLY A 82 3.04 -1.64 -9.01
CA GLY A 82 2.90 -2.11 -7.65
C GLY A 82 1.60 -2.86 -7.39
N ALA A 83 1.63 -3.73 -6.40
CA ALA A 83 0.45 -4.42 -5.87
C ALA A 83 0.49 -4.50 -4.35
N VAL A 84 -0.62 -4.93 -3.74
CA VAL A 84 -0.73 -5.04 -2.27
C VAL A 84 -0.76 -6.51 -1.85
N VAL A 85 -0.23 -6.78 -0.65
CA VAL A 85 -0.29 -8.07 0.02
C VAL A 85 -0.54 -7.87 1.52
N SER A 86 -1.20 -8.83 2.18
CA SER A 86 -1.53 -8.77 3.61
C SER A 86 -0.78 -9.85 4.38
N PRO A 87 0.45 -9.59 4.86
CA PRO A 87 1.32 -10.60 5.49
C PRO A 87 0.78 -11.14 6.81
N CYS A 88 -0.02 -10.35 7.54
CA CYS A 88 -0.61 -10.71 8.83
C CYS A 88 -2.01 -11.32 8.71
N SER A 89 -2.43 -11.72 7.51
CA SER A 89 -3.70 -12.42 7.28
C SER A 89 -3.67 -13.83 7.89
N ASP A 90 -4.84 -14.35 8.26
CA ASP A 90 -5.00 -15.70 8.85
C ASP A 90 -4.47 -16.82 7.94
N SER A 91 -4.50 -16.63 6.62
CA SER A 91 -4.00 -17.59 5.64
C SER A 91 -2.82 -17.02 4.86
N VAL A 92 -1.61 -17.31 5.32
CA VAL A 92 -0.35 -16.94 4.65
C VAL A 92 -0.27 -17.56 3.25
N ASP A 93 -0.65 -18.83 3.11
CA ASP A 93 -0.55 -19.55 1.82
C ASP A 93 -1.51 -18.97 0.77
N ALA A 94 -2.70 -18.53 1.17
CA ALA A 94 -3.61 -17.82 0.27
C ALA A 94 -3.03 -16.45 -0.17
N GLN A 95 -2.33 -15.75 0.71
CA GLN A 95 -1.67 -14.47 0.34
C GLN A 95 -0.47 -14.71 -0.60
N LEU A 96 0.29 -15.77 -0.40
CA LEU A 96 1.39 -16.15 -1.29
C LEU A 96 0.87 -16.54 -2.68
N ALA A 97 -0.20 -17.34 -2.77
CA ALA A 97 -0.84 -17.69 -4.04
C ALA A 97 -1.40 -16.44 -4.78
N LYS A 98 -1.96 -15.47 -4.03
CA LYS A 98 -2.36 -14.17 -4.61
C LYS A 98 -1.16 -13.37 -5.09
N MET A 99 -0.07 -13.36 -4.33
CA MET A 99 1.18 -12.68 -4.70
C MET A 99 1.76 -13.26 -5.99
N GLU A 100 1.80 -14.58 -6.10
CA GLU A 100 2.25 -15.28 -7.30
C GLU A 100 1.45 -14.87 -8.55
N ARG A 101 0.11 -14.88 -8.47
CA ARG A 101 -0.75 -14.43 -9.57
C ARG A 101 -0.50 -12.97 -9.96
N LYS A 102 -0.26 -12.08 -8.98
CA LYS A 102 0.06 -10.67 -9.22
C LYS A 102 1.44 -10.52 -9.90
N VAL A 103 2.42 -11.33 -9.50
CA VAL A 103 3.74 -11.37 -10.16
C VAL A 103 3.59 -11.82 -11.61
N ALA A 104 2.84 -12.89 -11.87
CA ALA A 104 2.56 -13.39 -13.23
C ALA A 104 1.84 -12.34 -14.09
N ALA A 105 0.93 -11.56 -13.49
CA ALA A 105 0.23 -10.46 -14.13
C ALA A 105 1.10 -9.20 -14.35
N GLY A 106 2.33 -9.17 -13.84
CA GLY A 106 3.28 -8.09 -14.09
C GLY A 106 3.63 -7.20 -12.90
N ALA A 107 3.25 -7.55 -11.68
CA ALA A 107 3.66 -6.78 -10.50
C ALA A 107 5.18 -6.79 -10.31
N GLU A 108 5.76 -5.63 -10.11
CA GLU A 108 7.19 -5.40 -9.97
C GLU A 108 7.62 -5.15 -8.52
N TYR A 109 6.72 -4.60 -7.70
CA TYR A 109 6.92 -4.40 -6.27
C TYR A 109 5.62 -4.58 -5.50
N PHE A 110 5.74 -4.73 -4.18
CA PHE A 110 4.59 -4.90 -3.29
C PHE A 110 4.63 -3.91 -2.14
N GLN A 111 3.45 -3.42 -1.75
CA GLN A 111 3.23 -2.75 -0.47
C GLN A 111 2.40 -3.67 0.41
N THR A 112 2.70 -3.74 1.71
CA THR A 112 1.86 -4.54 2.60
C THR A 112 0.75 -3.70 3.23
N GLN A 113 -0.31 -4.40 3.68
CA GLN A 113 -1.22 -3.84 4.68
C GLN A 113 -0.41 -3.48 5.95
N ALA A 114 -0.98 -2.64 6.83
CA ALA A 114 -0.31 -2.24 8.05
C ALA A 114 0.12 -3.45 8.90
N VAL A 115 1.36 -3.44 9.33
CA VAL A 115 1.97 -4.48 10.15
C VAL A 115 2.11 -3.98 11.58
N PHE A 116 1.51 -4.70 12.53
CA PHE A 116 1.67 -4.50 13.98
C PHE A 116 2.29 -5.73 14.65
N GLU A 117 2.42 -6.84 13.91
CA GLU A 117 3.02 -8.10 14.35
C GLU A 117 4.25 -8.43 13.49
N PRO A 118 5.44 -7.89 13.82
CA PRO A 118 6.67 -8.10 13.03
C PRO A 118 7.00 -9.58 12.80
N GLU A 119 6.76 -10.44 13.78
CA GLU A 119 7.02 -11.88 13.66
C GLU A 119 6.21 -12.54 12.53
N LYS A 120 4.93 -12.18 12.38
CA LYS A 120 4.09 -12.68 11.28
C LYS A 120 4.60 -12.18 9.93
N PHE A 121 4.99 -10.89 9.87
CA PHE A 121 5.59 -10.31 8.68
C PHE A 121 6.89 -11.02 8.29
N ILE A 122 7.79 -11.28 9.25
CA ILE A 122 9.07 -11.96 9.00
C ILE A 122 8.82 -13.36 8.44
N LYS A 123 7.94 -14.15 9.07
CA LYS A 123 7.56 -15.50 8.59
C LYS A 123 6.97 -15.48 7.17
N PHE A 124 6.17 -14.46 6.87
CA PHE A 124 5.65 -14.25 5.52
C PHE A 124 6.80 -13.96 4.53
N MET A 125 7.71 -13.04 4.88
CA MET A 125 8.82 -12.63 4.01
C MET A 125 9.81 -13.76 3.72
N GLU A 126 10.03 -14.69 4.68
CA GLU A 126 10.84 -15.89 4.45
C GLU A 126 10.33 -16.73 3.28
N LYS A 127 8.99 -16.84 3.13
CA LYS A 127 8.36 -17.52 2.00
C LYS A 127 8.28 -16.63 0.75
N ALA A 128 7.94 -15.35 0.91
CA ALA A 128 7.71 -14.41 -0.19
C ALA A 128 9.00 -14.07 -0.97
N LYS A 129 10.18 -14.22 -0.38
CA LYS A 129 11.47 -14.01 -1.04
C LYS A 129 11.66 -14.86 -2.30
N GLN A 130 10.98 -16.00 -2.43
CA GLN A 130 11.02 -16.84 -3.64
C GLN A 130 10.57 -16.10 -4.91
N PHE A 131 9.73 -15.09 -4.79
CA PHE A 131 9.24 -14.31 -5.92
C PHE A 131 10.23 -13.24 -6.40
N GLY A 132 11.29 -12.95 -5.65
CA GLY A 132 12.34 -12.00 -6.02
C GLY A 132 11.85 -10.55 -6.23
N LYS A 133 10.72 -10.17 -5.61
CA LYS A 133 10.13 -8.83 -5.77
C LYS A 133 10.35 -7.98 -4.51
N PRO A 134 10.67 -6.67 -4.67
CA PRO A 134 10.76 -5.76 -3.55
C PRO A 134 9.43 -5.66 -2.79
N VAL A 135 9.51 -5.64 -1.46
CA VAL A 135 8.36 -5.45 -0.58
C VAL A 135 8.59 -4.26 0.34
N GLN A 136 7.63 -3.36 0.40
CA GLN A 136 7.58 -2.23 1.33
C GLN A 136 6.64 -2.59 2.47
N VAL A 137 7.14 -2.61 3.70
CA VAL A 137 6.32 -2.86 4.88
C VAL A 137 5.40 -1.67 5.16
N GLY A 138 4.11 -1.93 5.31
CA GLY A 138 3.10 -0.92 5.65
C GLY A 138 3.14 -0.58 7.14
N ILE A 139 3.25 0.69 7.46
CA ILE A 139 3.34 1.21 8.83
C ILE A 139 2.26 2.26 9.05
N ILE A 140 1.46 2.08 10.08
CA ILE A 140 0.55 3.10 10.62
C ILE A 140 1.11 3.60 11.94
N ILE A 141 1.07 4.92 12.16
CA ILE A 141 1.34 5.51 13.48
C ILE A 141 0.04 5.43 14.29
N PRO A 142 -0.06 4.56 15.32
CA PRO A 142 -1.29 4.41 16.10
C PRO A 142 -1.51 5.64 16.98
N LYS A 143 -2.60 6.38 16.73
CA LYS A 143 -2.87 7.64 17.41
C LYS A 143 -3.43 7.48 18.81
N SER A 144 -4.11 6.37 19.07
CA SER A 144 -4.76 6.09 20.35
C SER A 144 -5.17 4.62 20.47
N ALA A 145 -5.40 4.15 21.68
CA ALA A 145 -5.99 2.84 21.93
C ALA A 145 -7.37 2.68 21.28
N GLY A 146 -8.16 3.76 21.16
CA GLY A 146 -9.45 3.75 20.48
C GLY A 146 -9.30 3.47 18.99
N MET A 147 -8.35 4.11 18.31
CA MET A 147 -8.03 3.86 16.90
C MET A 147 -7.54 2.41 16.71
N ALA A 148 -6.67 1.93 17.58
CA ALA A 148 -6.15 0.56 17.50
C ALA A 148 -7.27 -0.48 17.66
N LYS A 149 -8.20 -0.30 18.60
CA LYS A 149 -9.40 -1.14 18.75
C LYS A 149 -10.32 -1.07 17.53
N PHE A 150 -10.50 0.13 16.97
CA PHE A 150 -11.28 0.30 15.75
C PHE A 150 -10.67 -0.51 14.58
N MET A 151 -9.35 -0.46 14.41
CA MET A 151 -8.67 -1.25 13.38
C MET A 151 -8.87 -2.74 13.58
N ASN A 152 -8.73 -3.25 14.82
CA ASN A 152 -8.96 -4.67 15.12
C ASN A 152 -10.38 -5.14 14.78
N ASN A 153 -11.37 -4.27 14.94
CA ASN A 153 -12.77 -4.63 14.73
C ASN A 153 -13.26 -4.42 13.28
N ASN A 154 -12.63 -3.54 12.53
CA ASN A 154 -13.20 -3.04 11.28
C ASN A 154 -12.28 -3.18 10.06
N VAL A 155 -10.99 -3.44 10.25
CA VAL A 155 -10.03 -3.49 9.12
C VAL A 155 -9.46 -4.88 8.98
N ALA A 156 -9.89 -5.58 7.93
CA ALA A 156 -9.41 -6.93 7.65
C ALA A 156 -7.89 -6.98 7.43
N GLY A 157 -7.24 -7.97 8.04
CA GLY A 157 -5.81 -8.19 7.90
C GLY A 157 -4.93 -7.26 8.75
N ILE A 158 -5.54 -6.46 9.64
CA ILE A 158 -4.84 -5.70 10.68
C ILE A 158 -5.20 -6.27 12.04
N HIS A 159 -4.19 -6.54 12.83
CA HIS A 159 -4.32 -6.90 14.23
C HIS A 159 -3.27 -6.13 15.04
N VAL A 160 -3.74 -5.30 15.98
CA VAL A 160 -2.90 -4.60 16.96
C VAL A 160 -2.89 -5.41 18.23
N PRO A 161 -1.74 -5.94 18.70
CA PRO A 161 -1.64 -6.73 19.90
C PRO A 161 -2.14 -6.01 21.16
N ASP A 162 -2.69 -6.77 22.12
CA ASP A 162 -3.21 -6.21 23.37
C ASP A 162 -2.15 -5.45 24.17
N GLU A 163 -0.89 -5.89 24.11
CA GLU A 163 0.25 -5.22 24.74
C GLU A 163 0.42 -3.78 24.23
N MET A 164 0.31 -3.57 22.91
CA MET A 164 0.35 -2.23 22.32
C MET A 164 -0.89 -1.41 22.67
N LEU A 165 -2.05 -2.05 22.81
CA LEU A 165 -3.26 -1.37 23.28
C LEU A 165 -3.11 -0.85 24.70
N GLU A 166 -2.52 -1.64 25.60
CA GLU A 166 -2.26 -1.23 27.00
C GLU A 166 -1.18 -0.13 27.05
N GLU A 167 -0.12 -0.22 26.26
CA GLU A 167 0.90 0.80 26.11
C GLU A 167 0.28 2.15 25.69
N LEU A 168 -0.62 2.14 24.69
CA LEU A 168 -1.33 3.34 24.25
C LEU A 168 -2.33 3.88 25.29
N LYS A 169 -2.90 3.03 26.15
CA LYS A 169 -3.80 3.46 27.24
C LYS A 169 -3.03 4.07 28.40
N ALA A 170 -1.88 3.49 28.73
CA ALA A 170 -1.09 3.89 29.90
C ALA A 170 -0.51 5.31 29.75
N ASP A 171 -0.29 5.77 28.51
CA ASP A 171 0.40 7.02 28.23
C ASP A 171 -0.45 8.01 27.41
N LYS A 172 -1.61 8.37 27.96
CA LYS A 172 -2.58 9.24 27.27
C LYS A 172 -2.03 10.60 26.85
N GLU A 173 -1.15 11.21 27.64
CA GLU A 173 -0.58 12.53 27.33
C GLU A 173 0.43 12.42 26.20
N LYS A 174 1.33 11.47 26.26
CA LYS A 174 2.28 11.17 25.19
C LYS A 174 1.55 10.76 23.91
N THR A 175 0.50 9.95 24.01
CA THR A 175 -0.31 9.56 22.84
C THR A 175 -0.93 10.79 22.17
N LYS A 176 -1.43 11.78 22.93
CA LYS A 176 -1.92 13.06 22.36
C LYS A 176 -0.83 13.82 21.61
N ALA A 177 0.40 13.83 22.13
CA ALA A 177 1.57 14.40 21.46
C ALA A 177 2.08 13.53 20.29
N GLY A 178 1.61 12.29 20.20
CA GLY A 178 2.03 11.33 19.18
C GLY A 178 3.31 10.57 19.53
N ILE A 179 3.86 10.71 20.72
CA ILE A 179 5.15 10.11 21.11
C ILE A 179 5.04 8.59 21.18
N THR A 180 4.10 8.05 21.96
CA THR A 180 3.91 6.60 22.10
C THR A 180 3.63 5.91 20.78
N GLY A 181 2.77 6.49 19.94
CA GLY A 181 2.48 5.95 18.61
C GLY A 181 3.68 5.97 17.67
N VAL A 182 4.52 7.01 17.75
CA VAL A 182 5.78 7.11 17.00
C VAL A 182 6.77 6.05 17.47
N GLU A 183 6.93 5.87 18.79
CA GLU A 183 7.83 4.86 19.37
C GLU A 183 7.42 3.43 18.97
N ILE A 184 6.11 3.11 19.00
CA ILE A 184 5.58 1.82 18.50
C ILE A 184 5.91 1.64 17.02
N ALA A 185 5.61 2.63 16.18
CA ALA A 185 5.85 2.55 14.75
C ALA A 185 7.35 2.42 14.43
N ALA A 186 8.22 3.17 15.12
CA ALA A 186 9.67 3.10 14.97
C ALA A 186 10.23 1.71 15.37
N ARG A 187 9.72 1.12 16.45
CA ARG A 187 10.08 -0.24 16.89
C ARG A 187 9.74 -1.27 15.81
N ILE A 188 8.52 -1.22 15.27
CA ILE A 188 8.07 -2.12 14.20
C ILE A 188 8.96 -1.97 12.95
N ILE A 189 9.27 -0.73 12.54
CA ILE A 189 10.15 -0.45 11.42
C ILE A 189 11.52 -1.10 11.65
N LYS A 190 12.11 -0.89 12.83
CA LYS A 190 13.43 -1.44 13.17
C LYS A 190 13.47 -2.97 13.08
N GLU A 191 12.41 -3.65 13.53
CA GLU A 191 12.30 -5.10 13.47
C GLU A 191 12.08 -5.63 12.06
N CYS A 192 11.25 -4.95 11.24
CA CYS A 192 10.93 -5.37 9.89
C CYS A 192 12.00 -5.01 8.85
N LYS A 193 12.80 -3.96 9.09
CA LYS A 193 13.79 -3.39 8.14
C LYS A 193 14.77 -4.42 7.54
N PRO A 194 15.29 -5.41 8.26
CA PRO A 194 16.20 -6.42 7.68
C PRO A 194 15.54 -7.33 6.64
N TYR A 195 14.21 -7.42 6.64
CA TYR A 195 13.43 -8.38 5.85
C TYR A 195 12.66 -7.75 4.68
N CYS A 196 12.73 -6.42 4.50
CA CYS A 196 12.03 -5.69 3.43
C CYS A 196 12.98 -4.71 2.72
N GLN A 197 12.53 -4.16 1.58
CA GLN A 197 13.32 -3.25 0.76
C GLN A 197 12.89 -1.79 0.91
N GLY A 198 11.84 -1.54 1.68
CA GLY A 198 11.34 -0.19 1.93
C GLY A 198 10.20 -0.15 2.94
N VAL A 199 9.75 1.05 3.24
CA VAL A 199 8.65 1.32 4.18
C VAL A 199 7.57 2.12 3.48
N HIS A 200 6.31 1.71 3.62
CA HIS A 200 5.14 2.46 3.22
C HIS A 200 4.45 3.04 4.46
N ILE A 201 4.58 4.35 4.67
CA ILE A 201 4.05 5.02 5.86
C ILE A 201 2.65 5.58 5.55
N MET A 202 1.67 5.15 6.33
CA MET A 202 0.29 5.63 6.33
C MET A 202 0.09 6.56 7.54
N ALA A 203 0.40 7.83 7.34
CA ALA A 203 0.42 8.83 8.44
C ALA A 203 -0.97 9.21 8.96
N LEU A 204 -2.01 9.08 8.13
CA LEU A 204 -3.41 9.34 8.47
C LEU A 204 -3.64 10.72 9.13
N GLY A 205 -3.02 11.78 8.59
CA GLY A 205 -3.10 13.15 9.12
C GLY A 205 -2.01 13.49 10.16
N TRP A 206 -1.04 12.58 10.38
CA TRP A 206 0.14 12.83 11.23
C TRP A 206 1.43 12.90 10.41
N GLU A 207 1.39 13.51 9.22
CA GLU A 207 2.55 13.67 8.33
C GLU A 207 3.70 14.39 9.00
N SER A 208 3.41 15.31 9.93
CA SER A 208 4.43 16.04 10.72
C SER A 208 5.24 15.14 11.66
N LYS A 209 4.73 13.91 11.96
CA LYS A 209 5.40 12.94 12.82
C LYS A 209 6.31 11.96 12.07
N ILE A 210 6.28 11.97 10.73
CA ILE A 210 7.12 11.08 9.91
C ILE A 210 8.62 11.28 10.19
N PRO A 211 9.16 12.51 10.33
CA PRO A 211 10.57 12.70 10.64
C PRO A 211 11.01 12.11 11.98
N ASP A 212 10.09 11.94 12.92
CA ASP A 212 10.36 11.43 14.26
C ASP A 212 10.46 9.89 14.29
N LEU A 213 10.06 9.18 13.20
CA LEU A 213 10.07 7.70 13.15
C LEU A 213 11.48 7.12 13.06
N ASP A 214 12.29 7.64 12.18
CA ASP A 214 13.70 7.24 11.99
C ASP A 214 14.37 8.28 11.09
N PRO A 215 15.36 9.03 11.60
CA PRO A 215 16.11 10.01 10.81
C PRO A 215 16.78 9.40 9.56
N ASP A 216 17.13 8.10 9.63
CA ASP A 216 17.78 7.40 8.52
C ASP A 216 16.82 6.92 7.43
N LEU A 217 15.49 6.88 7.68
CA LEU A 217 14.49 6.52 6.67
C LEU A 217 14.45 7.52 5.51
N CYS A 218 14.73 8.80 5.78
CA CYS A 218 14.75 9.85 4.75
C CYS A 218 16.01 9.82 3.86
N ILE A 219 17.10 9.18 4.28
CA ILE A 219 18.42 9.33 3.66
C ILE A 219 18.81 8.16 2.77
N ARG A 220 18.21 6.97 2.93
CA ARG A 220 18.63 5.75 2.22
C ARG A 220 17.58 5.15 1.29
N ASN A 221 17.00 5.94 0.44
CA ASN A 221 16.18 5.39 -0.64
C ASN A 221 17.09 4.91 -1.79
N ARG A 222 17.63 3.68 -1.69
CA ARG A 222 18.45 3.06 -2.74
C ARG A 222 17.70 2.87 -4.08
N PHE A 223 16.38 2.97 -4.07
CA PHE A 223 15.54 2.92 -5.27
C PHE A 223 15.38 4.26 -5.99
N CYS A 224 15.85 5.36 -5.41
CA CYS A 224 15.84 6.70 -6.00
C CYS A 224 17.23 7.17 -6.43
N ARG A 225 18.10 6.31 -6.96
CA ARG A 225 19.42 6.80 -7.46
C ARG A 225 19.29 7.73 -8.65
N ASP A 226 18.18 7.71 -9.40
CA ASP A 226 17.97 8.54 -10.59
C ASP A 226 16.73 9.44 -10.54
N ALA A 227 15.93 9.42 -9.48
CA ALA A 227 14.77 10.29 -9.32
C ALA A 227 15.06 11.40 -8.29
N LYS A 228 14.93 12.65 -8.73
CA LYS A 228 15.07 13.84 -7.87
C LYS A 228 14.19 13.73 -6.61
N PRO A 229 14.64 14.21 -5.41
CA PRO A 229 14.00 13.95 -4.11
C PRO A 229 12.71 14.77 -3.90
N ARG A 230 11.71 14.59 -4.76
CA ARG A 230 10.41 15.28 -4.69
C ARG A 230 9.19 14.36 -4.65
N CYS A 231 9.35 13.03 -4.67
CA CYS A 231 8.27 12.18 -5.18
C CYS A 231 7.35 11.50 -4.16
N LEU A 232 7.68 11.28 -2.92
CA LEU A 232 6.83 10.41 -2.06
C LEU A 232 5.95 11.11 -1.03
N VAL A 233 6.30 12.31 -0.59
CA VAL A 233 5.51 13.02 0.44
C VAL A 233 4.35 13.86 -0.16
N ARG A 234 4.39 14.21 -1.46
CA ARG A 234 3.35 15.05 -2.09
C ARG A 234 2.11 14.31 -2.56
N ALA A 235 2.18 13.03 -2.85
CA ALA A 235 1.05 12.27 -3.41
C ALA A 235 -0.13 12.07 -2.43
N PHE A 236 0.12 12.09 -1.12
CA PHE A 236 -0.92 11.82 -0.11
C PHE A 236 -1.78 13.02 0.31
N ARG A 237 -1.35 14.26 0.06
CA ARG A 237 -2.15 15.45 0.45
C ARG A 237 -3.41 15.68 -0.39
N GLN A 238 -3.53 15.07 -1.56
CA GLN A 238 -4.66 15.33 -2.47
C GLN A 238 -5.84 14.37 -2.32
N ILE A 239 -5.65 13.21 -1.68
CA ILE A 239 -6.70 12.17 -1.57
C ILE A 239 -7.61 12.36 -0.35
N GLN A 240 -7.23 13.17 0.64
CA GLN A 240 -8.06 13.45 1.82
C GLN A 240 -9.10 14.57 1.63
N LYS A 241 -9.26 15.11 0.43
CA LYS A 241 -10.24 16.18 0.12
C LYS A 241 -11.28 15.79 -0.94
N LEU A 242 -11.38 14.51 -1.27
CA LEU A 242 -12.46 14.00 -2.14
C LEU A 242 -13.32 13.01 -1.40
#